data_0d8eb7904f8c311a3b7d068576de3748
#
_entry.id   0d8eb7904f8c311a3b7d068576de3748
#
_cell.length_a   1.000
_cell.length_b   1.000
_cell.length_c   1.000
_cell.angle_alpha   90.00
_cell.angle_beta   90.00
_cell.angle_gamma   90.00
#
_symmetry.space_group_name_H-M   'P 1'
#
loop_
_entity.id
_entity.type
_entity.pdbx_description
1 polymer ?
#
loop_
_entity_poly.entity_id
_entity_poly.type
_entity_poly.pdbx_seq_one_letter_code
_entity_poly.pdbx_strand_id
1 'polypeptide(L)'
;KIDIIEIVKKSLEFIKMTSKNSITLTLKTKQQFIYGDEDQLNRVFINLIKNSEEAFKDINKKNLNFKGNIDIEINSNNDYIVCRLTDNGPGISDARKAMTPYFTTKKTGTGLGLPIVSKIINEHSGNFSIKNNKKERGVIISISLPKADAKRDISNWR
;
A
#
# COMPACT_ATOMS: atom_id res chain seq x y z
N LYS A 1 2.45 -0.96 20.60
CA LYS A 1 1.15 -0.45 20.16
C LYS A 1 1.36 0.88 19.44
N ILE A 2 1.01 0.95 18.17
CA ILE A 2 1.25 2.08 17.27
C ILE A 2 -0.04 2.46 16.54
N ASP A 3 -0.19 3.73 16.18
CA ASP A 3 -1.33 4.21 15.38
C ASP A 3 -0.99 4.16 13.89
N ILE A 4 -1.70 3.31 13.13
CA ILE A 4 -1.46 3.14 11.70
C ILE A 4 -1.77 4.41 10.89
N ILE A 5 -2.72 5.23 11.36
CA ILE A 5 -3.08 6.48 10.69
C ILE A 5 -1.91 7.47 10.74
N GLU A 6 -1.25 7.57 11.87
CA GLU A 6 -0.07 8.44 12.00
C GLU A 6 1.11 7.96 11.15
N ILE A 7 1.31 6.64 11.02
CA ILE A 7 2.33 6.08 10.13
C ILE A 7 2.04 6.46 8.67
N VAL A 8 0.80 6.30 8.22
CA VAL A 8 0.41 6.66 6.85
C VAL A 8 0.60 8.17 6.62
N LYS A 9 0.21 9.02 7.56
CA LYS A 9 0.42 10.47 7.46
C LYS A 9 1.90 10.83 7.33
N LYS A 10 2.77 10.27 8.19
CA LYS A 10 4.23 10.49 8.11
C LYS A 10 4.79 10.07 6.75
N SER A 11 4.38 8.90 6.25
CA SER A 11 4.80 8.41 4.93
C SER A 11 4.38 9.37 3.81
N LEU A 12 3.17 9.92 3.89
CA LEU A 12 2.64 10.89 2.93
C LEU A 12 3.37 12.23 2.99
N GLU A 13 3.66 12.75 4.16
CA GLU A 13 4.42 13.99 4.33
C GLU A 13 5.78 13.89 3.66
N PHE A 14 6.50 12.78 3.89
CA PHE A 14 7.79 12.53 3.27
C PHE A 14 7.72 12.53 1.73
N ILE A 15 6.70 11.87 1.16
CA ILE A 15 6.57 11.76 -0.29
C ILE A 15 6.05 13.06 -0.93
N LYS A 16 5.11 13.74 -0.30
CA LYS A 16 4.56 15.02 -0.81
C LYS A 16 5.60 16.10 -1.00
N MET A 17 6.72 16.04 -0.28
CA MET A 17 7.84 16.98 -0.47
C MET A 17 8.47 16.89 -1.87
N THR A 18 8.37 15.73 -2.53
CA THR A 18 9.01 15.48 -3.84
C THR A 18 8.03 15.11 -4.94
N SER A 19 6.81 14.70 -4.59
CA SER A 19 5.78 14.27 -5.55
C SER A 19 5.12 15.46 -6.23
N LYS A 20 4.89 15.31 -7.54
CA LYS A 20 4.08 16.23 -8.37
C LYS A 20 2.67 15.69 -8.63
N ASN A 21 2.38 14.48 -8.16
CA ASN A 21 1.10 13.82 -8.35
C ASN A 21 0.12 14.14 -7.22
N SER A 22 -1.16 13.94 -7.48
CA SER A 22 -2.19 14.09 -6.45
C SER A 22 -2.18 12.88 -5.54
N ILE A 23 -2.13 13.10 -4.23
CA ILE A 23 -2.23 12.03 -3.22
C ILE A 23 -3.27 12.44 -2.20
N THR A 24 -4.34 11.66 -2.13
CA THR A 24 -5.48 11.89 -1.23
C THR A 24 -5.49 10.84 -0.11
N LEU A 25 -5.75 11.27 1.11
CA LEU A 25 -5.97 10.39 2.25
C LEU A 25 -7.40 10.57 2.76
N THR A 26 -8.18 9.50 2.70
CA THR A 26 -9.55 9.45 3.23
C THR A 26 -9.61 8.56 4.46
N LEU A 27 -9.98 9.14 5.58
CA LEU A 27 -10.14 8.43 6.85
C LEU A 27 -11.62 8.17 7.11
N LYS A 28 -12.02 6.90 7.08
CA LYS A 28 -13.38 6.46 7.44
C LYS A 28 -13.48 5.96 8.88
N THR A 29 -12.40 6.11 9.63
CA THR A 29 -12.29 5.69 11.02
C THR A 29 -11.44 6.69 11.78
N LYS A 30 -11.59 6.69 13.10
CA LYS A 30 -10.73 7.48 13.97
C LYS A 30 -9.44 6.70 14.26
N GLN A 31 -8.67 7.17 15.21
CA GLN A 31 -7.43 6.56 15.70
C GLN A 31 -7.50 5.03 15.75
N GLN A 32 -6.53 4.35 15.16
CA GLN A 32 -6.52 2.89 15.03
C GLN A 32 -5.16 2.31 15.41
N PHE A 33 -5.16 1.51 16.45
CA PHE A 33 -3.96 0.89 16.99
C PHE A 33 -3.78 -0.56 16.52
N ILE A 34 -2.52 -0.88 16.22
CA ILE A 34 -2.03 -2.23 15.96
C ILE A 34 -0.81 -2.52 16.84
N TYR A 35 -0.41 -3.79 16.93
CA TYR A 35 0.93 -4.16 17.40
C TYR A 35 1.83 -4.34 16.19
N GLY A 36 2.96 -3.63 16.15
CA GLY A 36 3.88 -3.72 15.01
C GLY A 36 5.10 -2.83 15.17
N ASP A 37 5.93 -2.88 14.13
CA ASP A 37 7.13 -2.07 13.97
C ASP A 37 6.82 -0.85 13.09
N GLU A 38 6.99 0.35 13.66
CA GLU A 38 6.67 1.60 12.98
C GLU A 38 7.53 1.81 11.72
N ASP A 39 8.82 1.51 11.80
CA ASP A 39 9.75 1.72 10.67
C ASP A 39 9.46 0.77 9.52
N GLN A 40 9.16 -0.50 9.83
CA GLN A 40 8.78 -1.47 8.82
C GLN A 40 7.47 -1.07 8.12
N LEU A 41 6.46 -0.66 8.87
CA LEU A 41 5.18 -0.25 8.30
C LEU A 41 5.29 1.07 7.52
N ASN A 42 6.08 2.03 8.00
CA ASN A 42 6.39 3.24 7.23
C ASN A 42 7.05 2.88 5.88
N ARG A 43 7.98 1.94 5.88
CA ARG A 43 8.62 1.42 4.66
C ARG A 43 7.61 0.79 3.70
N VAL A 44 6.58 0.09 4.21
CA VAL A 44 5.48 -0.46 3.39
C VAL A 44 4.81 0.64 2.59
N PHE A 45 4.30 1.68 3.26
CA PHE A 45 3.57 2.75 2.58
C PHE A 45 4.44 3.56 1.62
N ILE A 46 5.68 3.86 2.00
CA ILE A 46 6.63 4.52 1.10
C ILE A 46 6.88 3.69 -0.16
N ASN A 47 7.08 2.37 -0.04
CA ASN A 47 7.30 1.49 -1.19
C ASN A 47 6.08 1.46 -2.12
N LEU A 48 4.89 1.36 -1.56
CA LEU A 48 3.65 1.31 -2.36
C LEU A 48 3.43 2.60 -3.14
N ILE A 49 3.58 3.75 -2.48
CA ILE A 49 3.39 5.05 -3.13
C ILE A 49 4.47 5.27 -4.20
N LYS A 50 5.73 4.96 -3.90
CA LYS A 50 6.82 5.06 -4.89
C LYS A 50 6.59 4.17 -6.10
N ASN A 51 6.02 2.98 -5.93
CA ASN A 51 5.69 2.10 -7.07
C ASN A 51 4.68 2.76 -8.01
N SER A 52 3.64 3.40 -7.48
CA SER A 52 2.67 4.15 -8.29
C SER A 52 3.32 5.36 -8.97
N GLU A 53 4.12 6.14 -8.24
CA GLU A 53 4.88 7.28 -8.79
C GLU A 53 5.79 6.89 -9.96
N GLU A 54 6.48 5.76 -9.84
CA GLU A 54 7.34 5.26 -10.91
C GLU A 54 6.52 4.80 -12.13
N ALA A 55 5.37 4.16 -11.92
CA ALA A 55 4.47 3.77 -12.99
C ALA A 55 3.92 4.99 -13.75
N PHE A 56 3.66 6.09 -13.05
CA PHE A 56 3.23 7.35 -13.66
C PHE A 56 4.31 7.97 -14.55
N LYS A 57 5.59 7.87 -14.17
CA LYS A 57 6.69 8.37 -15.00
C LYS A 57 6.72 7.73 -16.38
N ASP A 58 6.39 6.46 -16.49
CA ASP A 58 6.38 5.76 -17.77
C ASP A 58 5.19 6.20 -18.65
N ILE A 59 4.05 6.54 -18.07
CA ILE A 59 2.94 7.15 -18.80
C ILE A 59 3.30 8.56 -19.23
N ASN A 60 3.90 9.37 -18.37
CA ASN A 60 4.26 10.75 -18.64
C ASN A 60 5.25 10.90 -19.81
N LYS A 61 6.10 9.91 -20.06
CA LYS A 61 6.97 9.88 -21.25
C LYS A 61 6.19 9.83 -22.57
N LYS A 62 4.97 9.27 -22.53
CA LYS A 62 4.10 9.09 -23.71
C LYS A 62 2.95 10.09 -23.76
N ASN A 63 2.54 10.61 -22.63
CA ASN A 63 1.44 11.56 -22.49
C ASN A 63 1.77 12.61 -21.43
N LEU A 64 2.26 13.77 -21.86
CA LEU A 64 2.65 14.89 -21.00
C LEU A 64 1.48 15.50 -20.19
N ASN A 65 0.25 15.26 -20.62
CA ASN A 65 -0.96 15.75 -19.95
C ASN A 65 -1.50 14.76 -18.90
N PHE A 66 -0.86 13.62 -18.72
CA PHE A 66 -1.29 12.66 -17.71
C PHE A 66 -1.07 13.23 -16.31
N LYS A 67 -2.09 13.13 -15.48
CA LYS A 67 -2.04 13.50 -14.05
C LYS A 67 -2.17 12.23 -13.22
N GLY A 68 -1.09 11.87 -12.53
CA GLY A 68 -1.09 10.75 -11.60
C GLY A 68 -1.94 11.08 -10.38
N ASN A 69 -2.75 10.12 -9.96
CA ASN A 69 -3.56 10.20 -8.75
C ASN A 69 -3.41 8.93 -7.92
N ILE A 70 -3.22 9.10 -6.62
CA ILE A 70 -3.17 8.03 -5.63
C ILE A 70 -4.18 8.34 -4.55
N ASP A 71 -5.15 7.46 -4.36
CA ASP A 71 -6.13 7.55 -3.29
C ASP A 71 -5.84 6.49 -2.23
N ILE A 72 -5.64 6.92 -0.99
CA ILE A 72 -5.45 6.04 0.17
C ILE A 72 -6.68 6.17 1.06
N GLU A 73 -7.36 5.07 1.29
CA GLU A 73 -8.50 4.99 2.19
C GLU A 73 -8.15 4.10 3.38
N ILE A 74 -8.41 4.58 4.59
CA ILE A 74 -8.28 3.79 5.82
C ILE A 74 -9.66 3.62 6.43
N ASN A 75 -10.05 2.38 6.59
CA ASN A 75 -11.30 1.96 7.22
C ASN A 75 -11.02 0.87 8.26
N SER A 76 -12.01 0.51 9.06
CA SER A 76 -11.89 -0.59 10.02
C SER A 76 -13.20 -1.31 10.21
N ASN A 77 -13.12 -2.59 10.53
CA ASN A 77 -14.21 -3.40 11.06
C ASN A 77 -13.91 -3.78 12.52
N ASN A 78 -14.58 -4.80 13.06
CA ASN A 78 -14.40 -5.19 14.46
C ASN A 78 -12.97 -5.61 14.78
N ASP A 79 -12.30 -6.36 13.89
CA ASP A 79 -11.05 -7.05 14.19
C ASP A 79 -9.86 -6.50 13.40
N TYR A 80 -10.11 -5.85 12.24
CA TYR A 80 -9.08 -5.42 11.31
C TYR A 80 -9.18 -3.95 10.96
N ILE A 81 -8.01 -3.38 10.68
CA ILE A 81 -7.87 -2.12 9.98
C ILE A 81 -7.56 -2.44 8.52
N VAL A 82 -8.28 -1.81 7.60
CA VAL A 82 -8.12 -2.00 6.16
C VAL A 82 -7.62 -0.72 5.53
N CYS A 83 -6.40 -0.79 4.97
CA CYS A 83 -5.82 0.29 4.16
C CYS A 83 -5.92 -0.11 2.69
N ARG A 84 -6.57 0.73 1.89
CA ARG A 84 -6.68 0.56 0.44
C ARG A 84 -5.97 1.69 -0.27
N LEU A 85 -5.04 1.35 -1.15
CA LEU A 85 -4.38 2.29 -2.06
C LEU A 85 -4.86 2.01 -3.47
N THR A 86 -5.35 3.03 -4.16
CA THR A 86 -5.79 2.97 -5.55
C THR A 86 -5.04 4.01 -6.36
N ASP A 87 -4.44 3.61 -7.47
CA ASP A 87 -3.82 4.52 -8.41
C ASP A 87 -4.48 4.47 -9.79
N ASN A 88 -4.25 5.48 -10.60
CA ASN A 88 -4.71 5.57 -12.00
C ASN A 88 -3.59 5.26 -13.01
N GLY A 89 -2.60 4.49 -12.62
CA GLY A 89 -1.47 4.08 -13.45
C GLY A 89 -1.83 3.11 -14.57
N PRO A 90 -0.84 2.45 -15.17
CA PRO A 90 -1.07 1.53 -16.30
C PRO A 90 -1.68 0.19 -15.88
N GLY A 91 -1.72 -0.11 -14.57
CA GLY A 91 -2.05 -1.43 -14.08
C GLY A 91 -0.85 -2.39 -14.08
N ILE A 92 -1.13 -3.65 -13.80
CA ILE A 92 -0.14 -4.74 -13.80
C ILE A 92 -0.55 -5.82 -14.78
N SER A 93 0.42 -6.40 -15.50
CA SER A 93 0.15 -7.48 -16.47
C SER A 93 -0.17 -8.81 -15.78
N ASP A 94 0.52 -9.09 -14.68
CA ASP A 94 0.36 -10.32 -13.91
C ASP A 94 0.65 -10.06 -12.42
N ALA A 95 -0.40 -10.14 -11.60
CA ALA A 95 -0.30 -9.91 -10.16
C ALA A 95 0.58 -10.93 -9.45
N ARG A 96 0.58 -12.21 -9.88
CA ARG A 96 1.42 -13.24 -9.28
C ARG A 96 2.90 -12.99 -9.56
N LYS A 97 3.23 -12.64 -10.81
CA LYS A 97 4.61 -12.27 -11.18
C LYS A 97 5.07 -11.03 -10.46
N ALA A 98 4.21 -10.02 -10.29
CA ALA A 98 4.54 -8.81 -9.55
C ALA A 98 4.92 -9.08 -8.08
N MET A 99 4.42 -10.16 -7.50
CA MET A 99 4.76 -10.61 -6.14
C MET A 99 6.01 -11.50 -6.08
N THR A 100 6.55 -11.91 -7.22
CA THR A 100 7.75 -12.76 -7.28
C THR A 100 9.01 -11.91 -7.04
N PRO A 101 9.90 -12.29 -6.12
CA PRO A 101 11.17 -11.59 -5.90
C PRO A 101 11.97 -11.46 -7.21
N TYR A 102 12.62 -10.32 -7.38
CA TYR A 102 13.43 -9.94 -8.56
C TYR A 102 12.66 -9.81 -9.87
N PHE A 103 11.35 -10.02 -9.90
CA PHE A 103 10.55 -9.73 -11.09
C PHE A 103 10.28 -8.22 -11.16
N THR A 104 10.63 -7.61 -12.29
CA THR A 104 10.34 -6.21 -12.57
C THR A 104 10.21 -5.97 -14.07
N THR A 105 9.28 -5.13 -14.46
CA THR A 105 9.14 -4.60 -15.83
C THR A 105 9.90 -3.27 -16.01
N LYS A 106 10.50 -2.76 -14.93
CA LYS A 106 11.20 -1.48 -14.88
C LYS A 106 12.69 -1.67 -15.13
N LYS A 107 13.29 -0.82 -15.97
CA LYS A 107 14.74 -0.88 -16.29
C LYS A 107 15.65 -0.70 -15.07
N THR A 108 15.23 0.08 -14.07
CA THR A 108 15.98 0.39 -12.86
C THR A 108 15.38 -0.22 -11.59
N GLY A 109 14.32 -1.01 -11.73
CA GLY A 109 13.64 -1.63 -10.60
C GLY A 109 14.38 -2.88 -10.10
N THR A 110 14.40 -3.08 -8.78
CA THR A 110 15.01 -4.27 -8.15
C THR A 110 14.08 -5.49 -8.14
N GLY A 111 12.77 -5.29 -8.33
CA GLY A 111 11.76 -6.35 -8.20
C GLY A 111 11.56 -6.83 -6.76
N LEU A 112 11.98 -6.07 -5.76
CA LEU A 112 11.90 -6.43 -4.35
C LEU A 112 10.84 -5.66 -3.56
N GLY A 113 10.28 -4.58 -4.11
CA GLY A 113 9.35 -3.69 -3.40
C GLY A 113 8.10 -4.42 -2.90
N LEU A 114 7.32 -5.04 -3.79
CA LEU A 114 6.10 -5.77 -3.42
C LEU A 114 6.36 -7.03 -2.60
N PRO A 115 7.36 -7.88 -2.89
CA PRO A 115 7.73 -8.99 -2.02
C PRO A 115 8.09 -8.55 -0.59
N ILE A 116 8.82 -7.45 -0.43
CA ILE A 116 9.15 -6.90 0.90
C ILE A 116 7.89 -6.42 1.61
N VAL A 117 7.00 -5.71 0.91
CA VAL A 117 5.70 -5.28 1.47
C VAL A 117 4.90 -6.48 1.96
N SER A 118 4.74 -7.50 1.11
CA SER A 118 4.01 -8.72 1.48
C SER A 118 4.62 -9.41 2.70
N LYS A 119 5.94 -9.53 2.75
CA LYS A 119 6.64 -10.11 3.90
C LYS A 119 6.36 -9.33 5.18
N ILE A 120 6.55 -8.01 5.16
CA ILE A 120 6.32 -7.16 6.35
C ILE A 120 4.87 -7.30 6.83
N ILE A 121 3.89 -7.23 5.91
CA ILE A 121 2.48 -7.36 6.29
C ILE A 121 2.18 -8.73 6.90
N ASN A 122 2.73 -9.81 6.35
CA ASN A 122 2.58 -11.15 6.91
C ASN A 122 3.21 -11.28 8.30
N GLU A 123 4.39 -10.70 8.53
CA GLU A 123 5.05 -10.66 9.84
C GLU A 123 4.23 -9.89 10.88
N HIS A 124 3.37 -8.97 10.44
CA HIS A 124 2.39 -8.26 11.27
C HIS A 124 1.03 -8.98 11.36
N SER A 125 0.97 -10.26 11.00
CA SER A 125 -0.26 -11.07 10.96
C SER A 125 -1.37 -10.46 10.09
N GLY A 126 -0.99 -9.67 9.11
CA GLY A 126 -1.88 -9.04 8.15
C GLY A 126 -1.99 -9.79 6.83
N ASN A 127 -2.85 -9.29 5.96
CA ASN A 127 -2.99 -9.78 4.59
C ASN A 127 -2.70 -8.65 3.60
N PHE A 128 -2.08 -9.03 2.49
CA PHE A 128 -1.76 -8.14 1.39
C PHE A 128 -2.35 -8.69 0.08
N SER A 129 -2.98 -7.82 -0.70
CA SER A 129 -3.44 -8.17 -2.05
C SER A 129 -3.26 -7.01 -3.02
N ILE A 130 -3.03 -7.35 -4.29
CA ILE A 130 -2.92 -6.40 -5.39
C ILE A 130 -3.72 -6.92 -6.58
N LYS A 131 -4.46 -6.03 -7.26
CA LYS A 131 -5.23 -6.35 -8.45
C LYS A 131 -5.39 -5.12 -9.34
N ASN A 132 -5.66 -5.36 -10.62
CA ASN A 132 -6.06 -4.27 -11.51
C ASN A 132 -7.43 -3.71 -11.12
N ASN A 133 -7.58 -2.39 -11.26
CA ASN A 133 -8.86 -1.74 -11.11
C ASN A 133 -9.74 -2.06 -12.33
N LYS A 134 -10.82 -2.82 -12.12
CA LYS A 134 -11.73 -3.23 -13.20
C LYS A 134 -12.64 -2.09 -13.70
N LYS A 135 -12.82 -1.05 -12.91
CA LYS A 135 -13.69 0.08 -13.24
C LYS A 135 -12.94 1.20 -13.95
N GLU A 136 -11.68 1.36 -13.61
CA GLU A 136 -10.79 2.42 -14.08
C GLU A 136 -9.41 1.84 -14.36
N ARG A 137 -8.49 2.67 -14.87
CA ARG A 137 -7.09 2.26 -15.03
C ARG A 137 -6.40 2.18 -13.66
N GLY A 138 -5.29 1.42 -13.63
CA GLY A 138 -4.42 1.35 -12.47
C GLY A 138 -4.61 0.10 -11.62
N VAL A 139 -4.10 0.15 -10.40
CA VAL A 139 -4.14 -0.95 -9.45
C VAL A 139 -4.92 -0.58 -8.19
N ILE A 140 -5.44 -1.61 -7.54
CA ILE A 140 -5.98 -1.55 -6.18
C ILE A 140 -5.12 -2.45 -5.32
N ILE A 141 -4.50 -1.88 -4.29
CA ILE A 141 -3.78 -2.57 -3.24
C ILE A 141 -4.64 -2.55 -1.98
N SER A 142 -4.76 -3.69 -1.33
CA SER A 142 -5.46 -3.79 -0.05
C SER A 142 -4.56 -4.45 0.98
N ILE A 143 -4.46 -3.82 2.14
CA ILE A 143 -3.76 -4.29 3.33
C ILE A 143 -4.78 -4.41 4.45
N SER A 144 -4.83 -5.55 5.13
CA SER A 144 -5.57 -5.69 6.38
C SER A 144 -4.62 -6.05 7.50
N LEU A 145 -4.70 -5.35 8.63
CA LEU A 145 -3.89 -5.56 9.82
C LEU A 145 -4.80 -5.78 11.02
N PRO A 146 -4.51 -6.76 11.91
CA PRO A 146 -5.31 -7.00 13.09
C PRO A 146 -5.22 -5.80 14.05
N LYS A 147 -6.34 -5.39 14.61
CA LYS A 147 -6.38 -4.36 15.65
C LYS A 147 -5.69 -4.84 16.92
N ALA A 148 -5.08 -3.92 17.63
CA ALA A 148 -4.48 -4.21 18.93
C ALA A 148 -5.50 -4.75 19.97
N ASP A 149 -6.77 -4.37 19.80
CA ASP A 149 -7.87 -4.73 20.70
C ASP A 149 -8.72 -5.88 20.10
N ALA A 150 -8.36 -6.44 18.95
CA ALA A 150 -9.05 -7.58 18.38
C ALA A 150 -9.04 -8.76 19.36
N LYS A 151 -10.20 -9.37 19.58
CA LYS A 151 -10.28 -10.59 20.38
C LYS A 151 -9.48 -11.66 19.64
N ARG A 152 -8.30 -12.00 20.15
CA ARG A 152 -7.53 -13.14 19.64
C ARG A 152 -8.30 -14.38 20.02
N ASP A 153 -8.86 -15.05 19.05
CA ASP A 153 -9.44 -16.38 19.23
C ASP A 153 -8.27 -17.35 19.44
N ILE A 154 -7.95 -17.59 20.72
CA ILE A 154 -6.87 -18.49 21.15
C ILE A 154 -7.26 -19.96 20.99
N SER A 155 -8.44 -20.25 20.42
CA SER A 155 -8.95 -21.61 20.28
C SER A 155 -8.17 -22.49 19.28
N ASN A 156 -7.32 -21.91 18.42
CA ASN A 156 -6.58 -22.63 17.37
C ASN A 156 -5.11 -22.98 17.73
N TRP A 157 -4.70 -22.83 18.99
CA TRP A 157 -3.36 -23.21 19.46
C TRP A 157 -3.42 -24.46 20.37
N ARG A 158 -4.03 -25.54 19.88
CA ARG A 158 -3.92 -26.86 20.49
C ARG A 158 -3.51 -27.91 19.46
#